data_fcedbed0dfef203b42d1ba7e95461a96
#
_entry.id   fcedbed0dfef203b42d1ba7e95461a96
#
_cell.length_a   1.000
_cell.length_b   1.000
_cell.length_c   1.000
_cell.angle_alpha   90.00
_cell.angle_beta   90.00
_cell.angle_gamma   90.00
#
_symmetry.space_group_name_H-M   'P 1'
#
loop_
_entity.id
_entity.type
_entity.pdbx_description
1 polymer ?
#
loop_
_entity_poly.entity_id
_entity_poly.type
_entity_poly.pdbx_seq_one_letter_code
_entity_poly.pdbx_strand_id
1 'polypeptide(L)'
;MKAPNAYPLEWPAALPRSPRRQRATFRVSMARAVEDVIDSLRLFGQDTGGAITGLVISSNVTLGVSRPHDPGVALYFRWDGAGRCIAVDKYDRPEDNLRAIYHILEARRVELRHGGIGIVRAAFKGFAALPPGSAEDWREVLGVGPGADLSEAEAAFRRAARGAHPDLGGSTDEMARLNAAIAAARAELRGRAA
;
A
#
# COMPACT_ATOMS: atom_id res chain seq x y z
N MET A 1 -2.39 12.32 -10.27
CA MET A 1 -2.21 11.68 -8.95
C MET A 1 -1.25 12.53 -8.14
N LYS A 2 -1.60 12.90 -6.90
CA LYS A 2 -0.71 13.61 -5.98
C LYS A 2 0.45 12.67 -5.62
N ALA A 3 1.68 13.18 -5.60
CA ALA A 3 2.83 12.39 -5.13
C ALA A 3 2.67 12.10 -3.63
N PRO A 4 3.05 10.92 -3.16
CA PRO A 4 3.04 10.60 -1.72
C PRO A 4 3.98 11.52 -0.96
N ASN A 5 3.65 11.82 0.29
CA ASN A 5 4.48 12.66 1.15
C ASN A 5 5.64 11.86 1.75
N ALA A 6 6.84 12.47 1.78
CA ALA A 6 7.96 11.89 2.53
C ALA A 6 7.75 12.00 4.05
N TYR A 7 7.08 13.08 4.49
CA TYR A 7 6.72 13.37 5.89
C TYR A 7 5.41 14.17 5.93
N PRO A 8 4.52 13.91 6.89
CA PRO A 8 4.52 12.76 7.80
C PRO A 8 4.33 11.43 7.06
N LEU A 9 4.52 10.31 7.78
CA LEU A 9 4.32 8.97 7.23
C LEU A 9 2.94 8.86 6.56
N GLU A 10 2.96 8.56 5.29
CA GLU A 10 1.79 8.23 4.52
C GLU A 10 1.69 6.71 4.41
N TRP A 11 0.71 6.11 5.10
CA TRP A 11 0.54 4.66 5.13
C TRP A 11 -0.51 4.24 4.10
N PRO A 12 -0.25 3.18 3.29
CA PRO A 12 -1.23 2.72 2.30
C PRO A 12 -2.48 2.17 2.99
N ALA A 13 -3.66 2.71 2.64
CA ALA A 13 -4.93 2.37 3.28
C ALA A 13 -5.29 0.88 3.19
N ALA A 14 -4.82 0.19 2.15
CA ALA A 14 -5.08 -1.24 1.95
C ALA A 14 -4.23 -2.15 2.86
N LEU A 15 -3.19 -1.63 3.51
CA LEU A 15 -2.32 -2.44 4.37
C LEU A 15 -2.67 -2.23 5.85
N PRO A 16 -3.04 -3.29 6.59
CA PRO A 16 -3.26 -3.19 8.02
C PRO A 16 -1.95 -2.85 8.74
N ARG A 17 -2.06 -2.12 9.84
CA ARG A 17 -0.93 -1.85 10.74
C ARG A 17 -0.60 -3.08 11.57
N SER A 18 0.67 -3.26 11.91
CA SER A 18 1.10 -4.33 12.81
C SER A 18 0.50 -4.14 14.20
N PRO A 19 -0.20 -5.13 14.75
CA PRO A 19 -0.83 -5.01 16.07
C PRO A 19 0.20 -4.92 17.20
N ARG A 20 1.38 -5.47 16.99
CA ARG A 20 2.53 -5.41 17.91
C ARG A 20 3.81 -5.22 17.11
N ARG A 21 4.65 -4.31 17.58
CA ARG A 21 6.01 -4.14 17.08
C ARG A 21 6.96 -5.02 17.89
N GLN A 22 8.04 -5.42 17.25
CA GLN A 22 9.06 -6.26 17.88
C GLN A 22 10.45 -5.68 17.63
N ARG A 23 11.36 -6.00 18.52
CA ARG A 23 12.77 -5.65 18.34
C ARG A 23 13.38 -6.52 17.26
N ALA A 24 14.07 -5.89 16.30
CA ALA A 24 14.82 -6.63 15.29
C ALA A 24 16.20 -7.03 15.79
N THR A 25 16.78 -8.00 15.11
CA THR A 25 18.19 -8.39 15.29
C THR A 25 19.12 -7.75 14.25
N PHE A 26 18.58 -6.89 13.38
CA PHE A 26 19.36 -6.20 12.36
C PHE A 26 20.35 -5.22 13.01
N ARG A 27 21.58 -5.19 12.47
CA ARG A 27 22.62 -4.26 12.90
C ARG A 27 22.91 -3.30 11.75
N VAL A 28 21.98 -2.39 11.49
CA VAL A 28 22.06 -1.43 10.38
C VAL A 28 21.85 -0.02 10.88
N SER A 29 22.61 0.95 10.34
CA SER A 29 22.35 2.37 10.56
C SER A 29 21.25 2.86 9.62
N MET A 30 20.59 3.96 9.96
CA MET A 30 19.56 4.58 9.11
C MET A 30 20.11 4.91 7.71
N ALA A 31 21.29 5.54 7.63
CA ALA A 31 21.93 5.89 6.36
C ALA A 31 22.11 4.64 5.48
N ARG A 32 22.70 3.59 6.06
CA ARG A 32 22.94 2.34 5.32
C ARG A 32 21.64 1.64 4.91
N ALA A 33 20.61 1.66 5.75
CA ALA A 33 19.31 1.07 5.41
C ALA A 33 18.63 1.79 4.25
N VAL A 34 18.73 3.13 4.19
CA VAL A 34 18.25 3.95 3.06
C VAL A 34 19.02 3.62 1.78
N GLU A 35 20.35 3.61 1.83
CA GLU A 35 21.20 3.26 0.67
C GLU A 35 20.86 1.87 0.13
N ASP A 36 20.79 0.85 0.99
CA ASP A 36 20.50 -0.52 0.61
C ASP A 36 19.12 -0.64 -0.10
N VAL A 37 18.09 0.08 0.38
CA VAL A 37 16.76 0.10 -0.26
C VAL A 37 16.82 0.76 -1.64
N ILE A 38 17.50 1.91 -1.76
CA ILE A 38 17.62 2.64 -3.04
C ILE A 38 18.37 1.78 -4.07
N ASP A 39 19.49 1.18 -3.66
CA ASP A 39 20.30 0.33 -4.54
C ASP A 39 19.56 -0.93 -4.97
N SER A 40 18.88 -1.60 -4.02
CA SER A 40 18.09 -2.78 -4.35
C SER A 40 16.95 -2.44 -5.32
N LEU A 41 16.28 -1.30 -5.15
CA LEU A 41 15.23 -0.86 -6.06
C LEU A 41 15.77 -0.50 -7.45
N ARG A 42 16.94 0.15 -7.52
CA ARG A 42 17.62 0.44 -8.79
C ARG A 42 17.99 -0.86 -9.53
N LEU A 43 18.56 -1.83 -8.83
CA LEU A 43 18.90 -3.14 -9.38
C LEU A 43 17.65 -3.90 -9.83
N PHE A 44 16.54 -3.83 -9.07
CA PHE A 44 15.25 -4.38 -9.47
C PHE A 44 14.78 -3.77 -10.81
N GLY A 45 14.89 -2.45 -10.97
CA GLY A 45 14.58 -1.80 -12.25
C GLY A 45 15.42 -2.33 -13.41
N GLN A 46 16.73 -2.48 -13.21
CA GLN A 46 17.65 -3.05 -14.21
C GLN A 46 17.28 -4.51 -14.54
N ASP A 47 17.08 -5.35 -13.53
CA ASP A 47 16.76 -6.78 -13.68
C ASP A 47 15.43 -6.99 -14.40
N THR A 48 14.46 -6.06 -14.24
CA THR A 48 13.14 -6.14 -14.90
C THR A 48 13.08 -5.46 -16.27
N GLY A 49 14.13 -4.74 -16.67
CA GLY A 49 14.13 -3.90 -17.86
C GLY A 49 13.15 -2.72 -17.79
N GLY A 50 12.61 -2.41 -16.60
CA GLY A 50 11.62 -1.36 -16.36
C GLY A 50 12.18 -0.16 -15.62
N ALA A 51 11.84 1.05 -16.07
CA ALA A 51 12.24 2.27 -15.37
C ALA A 51 11.54 2.39 -14.01
N ILE A 52 12.33 2.67 -12.97
CA ILE A 52 11.83 3.06 -11.65
C ILE A 52 11.80 4.60 -11.58
N THR A 53 10.65 5.16 -11.26
CA THR A 53 10.48 6.62 -11.14
C THR A 53 9.63 6.97 -9.91
N GLY A 54 9.63 8.25 -9.50
CA GLY A 54 8.78 8.74 -8.42
C GLY A 54 9.05 8.06 -7.07
N LEU A 55 10.33 7.73 -6.80
CA LEU A 55 10.73 7.14 -5.52
C LEU A 55 10.49 8.11 -4.37
N VAL A 56 9.73 7.67 -3.36
CA VAL A 56 9.53 8.38 -2.10
C VAL A 56 9.62 7.38 -0.95
N ILE A 57 10.49 7.67 0.02
CA ILE A 57 10.51 6.98 1.30
C ILE A 57 9.71 7.84 2.28
N SER A 58 8.54 7.36 2.69
CA SER A 58 7.65 8.04 3.62
C SER A 58 7.86 7.52 5.03
N SER A 59 8.07 8.41 6.00
CA SER A 59 8.31 8.06 7.40
C SER A 59 7.99 9.24 8.33
N ASN A 60 7.99 8.99 9.65
CA ASN A 60 7.90 10.05 10.67
C ASN A 60 9.29 10.48 11.20
N VAL A 61 10.36 10.07 10.53
CA VAL A 61 11.72 10.52 10.85
C VAL A 61 11.95 11.93 10.34
N THR A 62 12.53 12.80 11.18
CA THR A 62 13.00 14.14 10.81
C THR A 62 14.41 14.35 11.33
N LEU A 63 15.06 15.47 10.96
CA LEU A 63 16.38 15.82 11.49
C LEU A 63 16.41 15.92 13.01
N GLY A 64 15.28 16.28 13.65
CA GLY A 64 15.18 16.39 15.11
C GLY A 64 14.59 15.15 15.79
N VAL A 65 14.00 14.20 15.04
CA VAL A 65 13.33 13.02 15.58
C VAL A 65 13.75 11.77 14.81
N SER A 66 14.79 11.12 15.30
CA SER A 66 15.29 9.85 14.72
C SER A 66 14.54 8.61 15.20
N ARG A 67 13.82 8.70 16.32
CA ARG A 67 13.01 7.62 16.90
C ARG A 67 11.58 8.10 17.14
N PRO A 68 10.75 8.16 16.09
CA PRO A 68 9.37 8.57 16.21
C PRO A 68 8.55 7.50 16.95
N HIS A 69 7.43 7.93 17.56
CA HIS A 69 6.48 7.02 18.20
C HIS A 69 5.92 5.99 17.22
N ASP A 70 5.70 6.38 15.98
CA ASP A 70 5.36 5.48 14.88
C ASP A 70 6.57 5.29 13.95
N PRO A 71 7.31 4.16 14.08
CA PRO A 71 8.51 3.86 13.30
C PRO A 71 8.23 3.25 11.92
N GLY A 72 6.97 3.17 11.50
CA GLY A 72 6.60 2.65 10.20
C GLY A 72 7.31 3.37 9.06
N VAL A 73 7.56 2.65 7.97
CA VAL A 73 8.14 3.19 6.74
C VAL A 73 7.37 2.66 5.55
N ALA A 74 7.10 3.51 4.57
CA ALA A 74 6.47 3.15 3.31
C ALA A 74 7.36 3.63 2.15
N LEU A 75 7.69 2.71 1.25
CA LEU A 75 8.45 2.94 0.04
C LEU A 75 7.48 3.02 -1.13
N TYR A 76 7.32 4.21 -1.73
CA TYR A 76 6.52 4.45 -2.91
C TYR A 76 7.41 4.60 -4.14
N PHE A 77 7.01 4.01 -5.25
CA PHE A 77 7.69 4.15 -6.54
C PHE A 77 6.72 3.80 -7.68
N ARG A 78 7.10 4.17 -8.89
CA ARG A 78 6.39 3.74 -10.10
C ARG A 78 7.22 2.70 -10.82
N TRP A 79 6.57 1.61 -11.20
CA TRP A 79 7.15 0.54 -11.98
C TRP A 79 6.07 -0.08 -12.88
N ASP A 80 6.44 -0.41 -14.13
CA ASP A 80 5.54 -1.03 -15.11
C ASP A 80 4.25 -0.20 -15.33
N GLY A 81 4.40 1.15 -15.41
CA GLY A 81 3.31 2.10 -15.61
C GLY A 81 2.42 2.36 -14.40
N ALA A 82 2.57 1.61 -13.30
CA ALA A 82 1.72 1.70 -12.11
C ALA A 82 2.48 2.18 -10.87
N GLY A 83 1.75 2.85 -9.95
CA GLY A 83 2.24 3.15 -8.62
C GLY A 83 2.32 1.88 -7.77
N ARG A 84 3.41 1.75 -7.01
CA ARG A 84 3.67 0.62 -6.11
C ARG A 84 4.04 1.15 -4.74
N CYS A 85 3.65 0.39 -3.71
CA CYS A 85 4.03 0.69 -2.34
C CYS A 85 4.44 -0.59 -1.62
N ILE A 86 5.57 -0.54 -0.89
CA ILE A 86 5.97 -1.56 0.08
C ILE A 86 6.05 -0.86 1.42
N ALA A 87 5.23 -1.25 2.40
CA ALA A 87 5.21 -0.60 3.70
C ALA A 87 5.40 -1.63 4.81
N VAL A 88 6.23 -1.27 5.80
CA VAL A 88 6.57 -2.12 6.94
C VAL A 88 6.55 -1.28 8.22
N ASP A 89 5.87 -1.79 9.26
CA ASP A 89 5.86 -1.24 10.62
C ASP A 89 6.00 -2.32 11.69
N LYS A 90 6.57 -3.46 11.30
CA LYS A 90 6.75 -4.64 12.15
C LYS A 90 7.73 -4.39 13.31
N TYR A 91 8.71 -3.52 13.10
CA TYR A 91 9.80 -3.30 14.02
C TYR A 91 9.69 -1.96 14.76
N ASP A 92 10.32 -1.86 15.93
CA ASP A 92 10.30 -0.69 16.82
C ASP A 92 11.23 0.44 16.36
N ARG A 93 12.03 0.23 15.30
CA ARG A 93 12.95 1.22 14.74
C ARG A 93 12.75 1.40 13.23
N PRO A 94 12.76 2.63 12.72
CA PRO A 94 12.57 2.89 11.28
C PRO A 94 13.62 2.21 10.40
N GLU A 95 14.90 2.18 10.81
CA GLU A 95 15.97 1.53 10.06
C GLU A 95 15.78 0.02 9.94
N ASP A 96 15.15 -0.62 10.94
CA ASP A 96 14.83 -2.04 10.88
C ASP A 96 13.66 -2.32 9.94
N ASN A 97 12.68 -1.40 9.87
CA ASN A 97 11.59 -1.47 8.89
C ASN A 97 12.10 -1.23 7.46
N LEU A 98 13.06 -0.32 7.26
CA LEU A 98 13.75 -0.17 5.97
C LEU A 98 14.51 -1.43 5.60
N ARG A 99 15.21 -2.05 6.54
CA ARG A 99 15.93 -3.31 6.30
C ARG A 99 14.98 -4.43 5.87
N ALA A 100 13.79 -4.49 6.45
CA ALA A 100 12.75 -5.43 6.02
C ALA A 100 12.27 -5.15 4.59
N ILE A 101 12.07 -3.87 4.22
CA ILE A 101 11.74 -3.48 2.85
C ILE A 101 12.84 -3.92 1.87
N TYR A 102 14.10 -3.74 2.23
CA TYR A 102 15.24 -4.26 1.44
C TYR A 102 15.12 -5.78 1.20
N HIS A 103 14.85 -6.56 2.24
CA HIS A 103 14.69 -8.02 2.09
C HIS A 103 13.48 -8.39 1.22
N ILE A 104 12.39 -7.64 1.28
CA ILE A 104 11.24 -7.84 0.39
C ILE A 104 11.64 -7.58 -1.07
N LEU A 105 12.38 -6.51 -1.35
CA LEU A 105 12.86 -6.21 -2.70
C LEU A 105 13.82 -7.31 -3.21
N GLU A 106 14.77 -7.75 -2.39
CA GLU A 106 15.69 -8.83 -2.75
C GLU A 106 14.95 -10.15 -3.01
N ALA A 107 13.90 -10.47 -2.23
CA ALA A 107 13.05 -11.61 -2.49
C ALA A 107 12.36 -11.52 -3.87
N ARG A 108 11.86 -10.33 -4.27
CA ARG A 108 11.29 -10.10 -5.61
C ARG A 108 12.32 -10.29 -6.72
N ARG A 109 13.57 -9.89 -6.50
CA ARG A 109 14.67 -10.13 -7.44
C ARG A 109 15.02 -11.61 -7.55
N VAL A 110 14.97 -12.36 -6.44
CA VAL A 110 15.13 -13.84 -6.47
C VAL A 110 13.98 -14.46 -7.27
N GLU A 111 12.73 -14.08 -7.01
CA GLU A 111 11.58 -14.58 -7.79
C GLU A 111 11.71 -14.28 -9.28
N LEU A 112 12.23 -13.09 -9.65
CA LEU A 112 12.47 -12.71 -11.04
C LEU A 112 13.46 -13.66 -11.72
N ARG A 113 14.57 -13.97 -11.04
CA ARG A 113 15.63 -14.86 -11.59
C ARG A 113 15.15 -16.29 -11.84
N HIS A 114 14.26 -16.79 -10.98
CA HIS A 114 13.81 -18.18 -11.05
C HIS A 114 12.44 -18.36 -11.68
N GLY A 115 11.56 -17.38 -11.57
CA GLY A 115 10.18 -17.47 -12.02
C GLY A 115 9.80 -16.51 -13.14
N GLY A 116 10.70 -15.58 -13.49
CA GLY A 116 10.48 -14.59 -14.54
C GLY A 116 9.54 -13.45 -14.14
N ILE A 117 9.42 -12.49 -15.07
CA ILE A 117 8.70 -11.22 -14.83
C ILE A 117 7.21 -11.42 -14.53
N GLY A 118 6.58 -12.47 -15.04
CA GLY A 118 5.16 -12.76 -14.81
C GLY A 118 4.83 -13.00 -13.36
N ILE A 119 5.66 -13.76 -12.63
CA ILE A 119 5.47 -14.02 -11.19
C ILE A 119 5.63 -12.73 -10.39
N VAL A 120 6.65 -11.93 -10.71
CA VAL A 120 6.88 -10.64 -10.04
C VAL A 120 5.71 -9.67 -10.28
N ARG A 121 5.19 -9.58 -11.51
CA ARG A 121 4.00 -8.78 -11.80
C ARG A 121 2.78 -9.23 -11.02
N ALA A 122 2.55 -10.53 -10.92
CA ALA A 122 1.44 -11.09 -10.13
C ALA A 122 1.59 -10.75 -8.63
N ALA A 123 2.79 -10.88 -8.08
CA ALA A 123 3.05 -10.52 -6.69
C ALA A 123 2.83 -9.03 -6.41
N PHE A 124 3.25 -8.14 -7.34
CA PHE A 124 3.03 -6.70 -7.19
C PHE A 124 1.59 -6.23 -7.44
N LYS A 125 0.69 -7.05 -7.96
CA LYS A 125 -0.75 -6.70 -8.00
C LYS A 125 -1.31 -6.47 -6.59
N GLY A 126 -0.86 -7.22 -5.59
CA GLY A 126 -1.21 -7.01 -4.18
C GLY A 126 -0.55 -5.78 -3.53
N PHE A 127 0.48 -5.20 -4.16
CA PHE A 127 1.20 -4.00 -3.70
C PHE A 127 0.85 -2.75 -4.52
N ALA A 128 -0.31 -2.74 -5.18
CA ALA A 128 -0.78 -1.53 -5.84
C ALA A 128 -0.91 -0.41 -4.79
N ALA A 129 -0.20 0.69 -5.00
CA ALA A 129 -0.42 1.89 -4.21
C ALA A 129 -1.79 2.43 -4.57
N LEU A 130 -2.79 2.23 -3.72
CA LEU A 130 -3.99 3.04 -3.81
C LEU A 130 -3.57 4.49 -3.57
N PRO A 131 -4.02 5.43 -4.42
CA PRO A 131 -3.66 6.82 -4.24
C PRO A 131 -4.04 7.28 -2.84
N PRO A 132 -3.15 8.02 -2.14
CA PRO A 132 -3.55 8.68 -0.91
C PRO A 132 -4.65 9.68 -1.26
N GLY A 133 -5.83 9.51 -0.71
CA GLY A 133 -6.94 10.46 -0.81
C GLY A 133 -7.71 10.51 -2.12
N SER A 134 -7.70 9.48 -2.95
CA SER A 134 -8.78 9.21 -3.91
C SER A 134 -9.51 7.93 -3.52
N ALA A 135 -10.01 7.87 -2.30
CA ALA A 135 -11.25 7.13 -2.13
C ALA A 135 -12.25 7.87 -3.01
N GLU A 136 -12.62 7.32 -4.17
CA GLU A 136 -13.88 7.69 -4.78
C GLU A 136 -14.88 7.72 -3.64
N ASP A 137 -15.66 8.79 -3.54
CA ASP A 137 -16.64 8.87 -2.45
C ASP A 137 -17.43 7.56 -2.52
N TRP A 138 -17.40 6.78 -1.45
CA TRP A 138 -18.10 5.50 -1.43
C TRP A 138 -19.57 5.66 -1.82
N ARG A 139 -20.12 6.86 -1.64
CA ARG A 139 -21.48 7.22 -2.06
C ARG A 139 -21.61 7.24 -3.57
N GLU A 140 -20.64 7.79 -4.27
CA GLU A 140 -20.62 7.79 -5.74
C GLU A 140 -20.46 6.37 -6.28
N VAL A 141 -19.54 5.58 -5.69
CA VAL A 141 -19.29 4.20 -6.12
C VAL A 141 -20.51 3.30 -5.89
N LEU A 142 -21.20 3.45 -4.76
CA LEU A 142 -22.38 2.67 -4.43
C LEU A 142 -23.68 3.26 -5.02
N GLY A 143 -23.62 4.47 -5.60
CA GLY A 143 -24.79 5.15 -6.17
C GLY A 143 -25.83 5.54 -5.12
N VAL A 144 -25.39 6.00 -3.95
CA VAL A 144 -26.26 6.44 -2.84
C VAL A 144 -26.11 7.94 -2.56
N GLY A 145 -27.12 8.53 -1.96
CA GLY A 145 -27.14 9.96 -1.65
C GLY A 145 -26.23 10.38 -0.49
N PRO A 146 -25.99 11.70 -0.30
CA PRO A 146 -25.09 12.22 0.73
C PRO A 146 -25.49 11.88 2.17
N GLY A 147 -26.78 11.62 2.40
CA GLY A 147 -27.35 11.26 3.72
C GLY A 147 -27.51 9.76 3.95
N ALA A 148 -27.00 8.91 3.05
CA ALA A 148 -27.19 7.47 3.15
C ALA A 148 -26.66 6.90 4.46
N ASP A 149 -27.46 6.06 5.09
CA ASP A 149 -27.08 5.30 6.27
C ASP A 149 -26.39 3.97 5.93
N LEU A 150 -25.95 3.24 6.95
CA LEU A 150 -25.23 1.99 6.76
C LEU A 150 -26.10 0.91 6.07
N SER A 151 -27.38 0.88 6.35
CA SER A 151 -28.34 -0.08 5.75
C SER A 151 -28.51 0.17 4.26
N GLU A 152 -28.63 1.44 3.88
CA GLU A 152 -28.72 1.86 2.48
C GLU A 152 -27.43 1.56 1.70
N ALA A 153 -26.26 1.84 2.30
CA ALA A 153 -24.97 1.52 1.71
C ALA A 153 -24.80 0.01 1.49
N GLU A 154 -25.18 -0.82 2.46
CA GLU A 154 -25.11 -2.28 2.35
C GLU A 154 -26.10 -2.83 1.33
N ALA A 155 -27.29 -2.25 1.24
CA ALA A 155 -28.28 -2.63 0.22
C ALA A 155 -27.80 -2.28 -1.19
N ALA A 156 -27.21 -1.10 -1.37
CA ALA A 156 -26.62 -0.67 -2.64
C ALA A 156 -25.45 -1.57 -3.05
N PHE A 157 -24.55 -1.87 -2.11
CA PHE A 157 -23.44 -2.80 -2.34
C PHE A 157 -23.96 -4.18 -2.80
N ARG A 158 -24.94 -4.77 -2.12
CA ARG A 158 -25.51 -6.08 -2.53
C ARG A 158 -26.11 -6.07 -3.93
N ARG A 159 -26.73 -4.94 -4.35
CA ARG A 159 -27.24 -4.80 -5.73
C ARG A 159 -26.12 -4.75 -6.75
N ALA A 160 -25.13 -3.90 -6.52
CA ALA A 160 -24.01 -3.71 -7.44
C ALA A 160 -23.11 -4.97 -7.54
N ALA A 161 -22.83 -5.63 -6.40
CA ALA A 161 -22.00 -6.83 -6.35
C ALA A 161 -22.56 -8.01 -7.16
N ARG A 162 -23.89 -8.11 -7.32
CA ARG A 162 -24.50 -9.15 -8.18
C ARG A 162 -24.12 -8.97 -9.65
N GLY A 163 -24.05 -7.73 -10.14
CA GLY A 163 -23.68 -7.44 -11.53
C GLY A 163 -22.16 -7.51 -11.76
N ALA A 164 -21.37 -7.19 -10.74
CA ALA A 164 -19.92 -7.16 -10.81
C ALA A 164 -19.25 -8.53 -10.55
N HIS A 165 -20.04 -9.58 -10.22
CA HIS A 165 -19.48 -10.89 -9.89
C HIS A 165 -18.83 -11.55 -11.11
N PRO A 166 -17.57 -12.05 -11.02
CA PRO A 166 -16.88 -12.66 -12.15
C PRO A 166 -17.64 -13.81 -12.81
N ASP A 167 -18.36 -14.62 -12.03
CA ASP A 167 -19.15 -15.75 -12.53
C ASP A 167 -20.40 -15.30 -13.33
N LEU A 168 -20.77 -14.02 -13.24
CA LEU A 168 -21.90 -13.42 -13.97
C LEU A 168 -21.45 -12.45 -15.07
N GLY A 169 -20.17 -12.48 -15.44
CA GLY A 169 -19.60 -11.64 -16.48
C GLY A 169 -19.06 -10.28 -16.01
N GLY A 170 -19.01 -10.04 -14.70
CA GLY A 170 -18.39 -8.85 -14.11
C GLY A 170 -16.86 -8.94 -14.06
N SER A 171 -16.20 -7.85 -13.64
CA SER A 171 -14.76 -7.79 -13.54
C SER A 171 -14.25 -7.85 -12.08
N THR A 172 -13.09 -8.49 -11.89
CA THR A 172 -12.41 -8.52 -10.58
C THR A 172 -12.11 -7.11 -10.06
N ASP A 173 -11.78 -6.17 -10.97
CA ASP A 173 -11.45 -4.79 -10.60
C ASP A 173 -12.69 -4.02 -10.12
N GLU A 174 -13.84 -4.23 -10.76
CA GLU A 174 -15.11 -3.63 -10.35
C GLU A 174 -15.57 -4.18 -9.00
N MET A 175 -15.43 -5.48 -8.77
CA MET A 175 -15.73 -6.09 -7.48
C MET A 175 -14.79 -5.59 -6.37
N ALA A 176 -13.49 -5.40 -6.66
CA ALA A 176 -12.53 -4.82 -5.71
C ALA A 176 -12.90 -3.37 -5.35
N ARG A 177 -13.34 -2.57 -6.34
CA ARG A 177 -13.82 -1.19 -6.16
C ARG A 177 -15.04 -1.12 -5.25
N LEU A 178 -16.02 -1.99 -5.45
CA LEU A 178 -17.22 -2.08 -4.61
C LEU A 178 -16.89 -2.52 -3.17
N ASN A 179 -15.97 -3.47 -3.01
CA ASN A 179 -15.53 -3.91 -1.69
C ASN A 179 -14.80 -2.80 -0.91
N ALA A 180 -13.99 -2.00 -1.58
CA ALA A 180 -13.33 -0.83 -0.97
C ALA A 180 -14.36 0.23 -0.55
N ALA A 181 -15.37 0.49 -1.38
CA ALA A 181 -16.43 1.46 -1.09
C ALA A 181 -17.26 1.06 0.13
N ILE A 182 -17.69 -0.20 0.24
CA ILE A 182 -18.48 -0.64 1.41
C ILE A 182 -17.64 -0.66 2.69
N ALA A 183 -16.34 -0.95 2.59
CA ALA A 183 -15.42 -0.87 3.73
C ALA A 183 -15.28 0.57 4.24
N ALA A 184 -15.15 1.55 3.33
CA ALA A 184 -15.11 2.97 3.67
C ALA A 184 -16.41 3.47 4.30
N ALA A 185 -17.58 3.08 3.75
CA ALA A 185 -18.89 3.39 4.32
C ALA A 185 -19.03 2.89 5.74
N ARG A 186 -18.63 1.64 6.01
CA ARG A 186 -18.66 1.04 7.36
C ARG A 186 -17.76 1.76 8.34
N ALA A 187 -16.56 2.17 7.91
CA ALA A 187 -15.62 2.92 8.76
C ALA A 187 -16.17 4.30 9.13
N GLU A 188 -16.70 5.05 8.14
CA GLU A 188 -17.24 6.39 8.36
C GLU A 188 -18.51 6.36 9.22
N LEU A 189 -19.49 5.50 8.89
CA LEU A 189 -20.80 5.53 9.51
C LEU A 189 -20.81 4.91 10.91
N ARG A 190 -19.91 3.94 11.21
CA ARG A 190 -19.73 3.44 12.58
C ARG A 190 -18.99 4.45 13.46
N GLY A 191 -18.05 5.21 12.90
CA GLY A 191 -17.37 6.28 13.64
C GLY A 191 -18.26 7.49 13.99
N ARG A 192 -19.40 7.66 13.30
CA ARG A 192 -20.41 8.68 13.62
C ARG A 192 -21.43 8.27 14.69
N ALA A 193 -21.54 6.96 14.93
CA ALA A 193 -22.48 6.39 15.91
C ALA A 193 -21.85 6.17 17.30
N ALA A 194 -20.56 6.43 17.47
CA ALA A 194 -19.81 6.37 18.73
C ALA A 194 -19.47 7.77 19.23
#